data_c6f59faba290145e4141cfc5bd4648b3
#
_entry.id   c6f59faba290145e4141cfc5bd4648b3
#
_cell.length_a   1.000
_cell.length_b   1.000
_cell.length_c   1.000
_cell.angle_alpha   90.00
_cell.angle_beta   90.00
_cell.angle_gamma   90.00
#
_symmetry.space_group_name_H-M   'P 1'
#
loop_
_entity.id
_entity.type
_entity.pdbx_description
1 polymer ?
#
loop_
_entity_poly.entity_id
_entity_poly.type
_entity_poly.pdbx_seq_one_letter_code
_entity_poly.pdbx_strand_id
1 'polypeptide(L)'
;MQLYAIETGHFKLDGGAMFGVVPKALWERTNPADQYNRIDMAARSLLIEDGNRLILIDTGLGNKQSDKFFSHYALWGGYDLTSSLTKVGFHPDDITDVVFTHLHFDHCGGAILKNKNGIYEPAFKNARFWSHKDHWQWAVEPNVREKASFLPENIQPIQESGQLNLLDSSATPLGFDVLLMDGHTEKQMLPVIEYKGKTIVFTADLIPTVGHLPIPYVMGYDTRPLLTLAEKSAFLKTAVEKDYLLFLEHDAHNELISLKNTEKGVRLDKTFTLDSYFH
;
A
#
# COMPACT_ATOMS: atom_id res chain seq x y z
N MET A 1 4.95 -15.65 14.89
CA MET A 1 4.58 -14.49 14.06
C MET A 1 3.61 -13.59 14.81
N GLN A 2 3.80 -12.26 14.76
CA GLN A 2 2.86 -11.21 15.20
C GLN A 2 2.70 -10.19 14.08
N LEU A 3 1.53 -9.54 14.01
CA LEU A 3 1.23 -8.53 13.00
C LEU A 3 0.84 -7.21 13.68
N TYR A 4 1.32 -6.08 13.12
CA TYR A 4 1.03 -4.75 13.64
C TYR A 4 0.64 -3.82 12.48
N ALA A 5 -0.45 -3.10 12.63
CA ALA A 5 -0.79 -2.01 11.72
C ALA A 5 0.04 -0.77 12.10
N ILE A 6 0.74 -0.21 11.12
CA ILE A 6 1.63 0.94 11.30
C ILE A 6 1.09 2.12 10.50
N GLU A 7 0.51 3.09 11.19
CA GLU A 7 0.04 4.33 10.55
C GLU A 7 1.26 5.21 10.22
N THR A 8 1.52 5.40 8.93
CA THR A 8 2.70 6.14 8.46
C THR A 8 2.38 7.57 8.04
N GLY A 9 1.11 7.90 7.91
CA GLY A 9 0.59 9.21 7.55
C GLY A 9 -0.84 9.12 7.03
N HIS A 10 -1.54 10.23 7.10
CA HIS A 10 -2.82 10.40 6.42
C HIS A 10 -2.71 11.56 5.43
N PHE A 11 -3.37 11.42 4.29
CA PHE A 11 -3.32 12.38 3.22
C PHE A 11 -4.67 12.45 2.48
N LYS A 12 -4.75 13.25 1.44
CA LYS A 12 -5.95 13.36 0.63
C LYS A 12 -5.62 13.27 -0.86
N LEU A 13 -6.48 12.61 -1.62
CA LEU A 13 -6.43 12.56 -3.08
C LEU A 13 -7.75 13.05 -3.68
N ASP A 14 -7.69 13.53 -4.93
CA ASP A 14 -8.90 13.88 -5.68
C ASP A 14 -9.80 12.67 -5.86
N GLY A 15 -11.05 12.77 -5.40
CA GLY A 15 -12.00 11.66 -5.46
C GLY A 15 -12.38 11.26 -6.89
N GLY A 16 -12.34 12.20 -7.84
CA GLY A 16 -12.55 11.88 -9.25
C GLY A 16 -11.40 11.04 -9.81
N ALA A 17 -10.16 11.36 -9.45
CA ALA A 17 -9.00 10.56 -9.83
C ALA A 17 -9.02 9.17 -9.16
N MET A 18 -9.44 9.08 -7.89
CA MET A 18 -9.54 7.80 -7.18
C MET A 18 -10.66 6.90 -7.72
N PHE A 19 -11.75 7.47 -8.26
CA PHE A 19 -12.88 6.67 -8.73
C PHE A 19 -13.05 6.66 -10.26
N GLY A 20 -12.15 7.33 -10.99
CA GLY A 20 -12.10 7.31 -12.44
C GLY A 20 -13.41 7.80 -13.08
N VAL A 21 -14.07 6.91 -13.84
CA VAL A 21 -15.31 7.24 -14.57
C VAL A 21 -16.59 7.12 -13.72
N VAL A 22 -16.47 6.70 -12.45
CA VAL A 22 -17.63 6.56 -11.56
C VAL A 22 -18.15 7.94 -11.17
N PRO A 23 -19.45 8.24 -11.35
CA PRO A 23 -20.01 9.54 -10.94
C PRO A 23 -19.86 9.84 -9.45
N LYS A 24 -19.51 11.09 -9.10
CA LYS A 24 -19.36 11.53 -7.72
C LYS A 24 -20.54 11.17 -6.83
N ALA A 25 -21.77 11.37 -7.30
CA ALA A 25 -23.00 11.04 -6.55
C ALA A 25 -23.10 9.57 -6.12
N LEU A 26 -22.28 8.68 -6.68
CA LEU A 26 -22.21 7.26 -6.30
C LEU A 26 -21.08 7.00 -5.32
N TRP A 27 -19.84 7.40 -5.63
CA TRP A 27 -18.68 7.10 -4.78
C TRP A 27 -18.61 7.96 -3.50
N GLU A 28 -19.14 9.19 -3.51
CA GLU A 28 -19.16 10.07 -2.34
C GLU A 28 -19.92 9.49 -1.13
N ARG A 29 -20.77 8.48 -1.37
CA ARG A 29 -21.51 7.77 -0.30
C ARG A 29 -20.59 6.92 0.61
N THR A 30 -19.48 6.45 0.07
CA THR A 30 -18.50 5.65 0.80
C THR A 30 -17.26 6.45 1.18
N ASN A 31 -16.86 7.39 0.33
CA ASN A 31 -15.67 8.21 0.49
C ASN A 31 -16.06 9.70 0.36
N PRO A 32 -16.57 10.33 1.44
CA PRO A 32 -16.98 11.72 1.41
C PRO A 32 -15.83 12.65 1.01
N ALA A 33 -16.10 13.59 0.10
CA ALA A 33 -15.11 14.54 -0.37
C ALA A 33 -15.20 15.88 0.35
N ASP A 34 -14.06 16.55 0.52
CA ASP A 34 -13.99 17.93 0.99
C ASP A 34 -14.39 18.94 -0.12
N GLN A 35 -14.34 20.22 0.21
CA GLN A 35 -14.69 21.31 -0.73
C GLN A 35 -13.81 21.35 -1.99
N TYR A 36 -12.64 20.70 -1.98
CA TYR A 36 -11.70 20.59 -3.10
C TYR A 36 -11.82 19.25 -3.83
N ASN A 37 -12.89 18.49 -3.59
CA ASN A 37 -13.14 17.16 -4.15
C ASN A 37 -12.14 16.10 -3.69
N ARG A 38 -11.46 16.29 -2.55
CA ARG A 38 -10.47 15.35 -2.04
C ARG A 38 -11.09 14.45 -0.99
N ILE A 39 -10.79 13.16 -1.07
CA ILE A 39 -11.19 12.14 -0.09
C ILE A 39 -10.05 11.85 0.90
N ASP A 40 -10.40 11.38 2.08
CA ASP A 40 -9.44 10.96 3.09
C ASP A 40 -8.79 9.63 2.72
N MET A 41 -7.46 9.58 2.83
CA MET A 41 -6.63 8.42 2.57
C MET A 41 -5.73 8.15 3.78
N ALA A 42 -5.50 6.89 4.10
CA ALA A 42 -4.40 6.46 4.96
C ALA A 42 -3.19 6.05 4.12
N ALA A 43 -2.03 6.07 4.73
CA ALA A 43 -0.86 5.31 4.30
C ALA A 43 -0.52 4.37 5.46
N ARG A 44 -1.10 3.18 5.44
CA ARG A 44 -1.01 2.19 6.52
C ARG A 44 -0.16 1.02 6.09
N SER A 45 1.01 0.89 6.70
CA SER A 45 1.92 -0.23 6.50
C SER A 45 1.54 -1.42 7.38
N LEU A 46 1.98 -2.61 7.01
CA LEU A 46 1.85 -3.80 7.83
C LEU A 46 3.25 -4.27 8.27
N LEU A 47 3.47 -4.35 9.58
CA LEU A 47 4.69 -4.91 10.15
C LEU A 47 4.43 -6.36 10.56
N ILE A 48 5.32 -7.25 10.12
CA ILE A 48 5.32 -8.68 10.45
C ILE A 48 6.55 -8.99 11.29
N GLU A 49 6.34 -9.42 12.53
CA GLU A 49 7.39 -9.97 13.37
C GLU A 49 7.35 -11.50 13.27
N ASP A 50 8.38 -12.12 12.73
CA ASP A 50 8.49 -13.56 12.58
C ASP A 50 9.88 -14.09 12.90
N GLY A 51 10.05 -14.63 14.09
CA GLY A 51 11.34 -15.08 14.60
C GLY A 51 12.34 -13.91 14.70
N ASN A 52 13.41 -13.97 13.91
CA ASN A 52 14.44 -12.95 13.85
C ASN A 52 14.20 -11.90 12.76
N ARG A 53 13.04 -11.92 12.12
CA ARG A 53 12.68 -11.00 11.06
C ARG A 53 11.64 -10.00 11.52
N LEU A 54 11.87 -8.75 11.13
CA LEU A 54 10.90 -7.66 11.17
C LEU A 54 10.71 -7.17 9.74
N ILE A 55 9.58 -7.54 9.13
CA ILE A 55 9.28 -7.29 7.73
C ILE A 55 8.23 -6.19 7.66
N LEU A 56 8.55 -5.06 7.05
CA LEU A 56 7.63 -3.95 6.84
C LEU A 56 7.13 -3.96 5.40
N ILE A 57 5.82 -4.01 5.21
CA ILE A 57 5.17 -3.88 3.89
C ILE A 57 4.77 -2.42 3.70
N ASP A 58 5.35 -1.80 2.68
CA ASP A 58 5.28 -0.38 2.33
C ASP A 58 5.73 0.57 3.46
N THR A 59 5.90 1.85 3.15
CA THR A 59 6.52 2.82 4.06
C THR A 59 5.84 4.18 4.09
N GLY A 60 4.75 4.35 3.34
CA GLY A 60 4.04 5.61 3.23
C GLY A 60 4.80 6.70 2.45
N LEU A 61 4.33 7.94 2.57
CA LEU A 61 4.83 9.09 1.82
C LEU A 61 6.23 9.57 2.28
N GLY A 62 6.59 9.30 3.53
CA GLY A 62 7.76 9.93 4.14
C GLY A 62 7.57 11.44 4.35
N ASN A 63 8.69 12.14 4.62
CA ASN A 63 8.65 13.55 5.00
C ASN A 63 9.73 14.42 4.31
N LYS A 64 10.42 13.89 3.29
CA LYS A 64 11.56 14.55 2.66
C LYS A 64 11.23 15.49 1.52
N GLN A 65 10.00 15.42 1.02
CA GLN A 65 9.53 16.26 -0.08
C GLN A 65 9.29 17.70 0.38
N SER A 66 9.18 18.63 -0.57
CA SER A 66 8.94 20.05 -0.26
C SER A 66 7.51 20.28 0.28
N ASP A 67 7.33 21.36 1.03
CA ASP A 67 6.01 21.80 1.49
C ASP A 67 5.05 22.02 0.31
N LYS A 68 5.56 22.47 -0.84
CA LYS A 68 4.78 22.60 -2.06
C LYS A 68 4.24 21.25 -2.53
N PHE A 69 5.07 20.21 -2.50
CA PHE A 69 4.65 18.84 -2.84
C PHE A 69 3.54 18.37 -1.89
N PHE A 70 3.78 18.44 -0.59
CA PHE A 70 2.81 17.99 0.40
C PHE A 70 1.52 18.81 0.43
N SER A 71 1.55 20.08 0.02
CA SER A 71 0.34 20.90 -0.08
C SER A 71 -0.71 20.34 -1.06
N HIS A 72 -0.28 19.56 -2.08
CA HIS A 72 -1.20 18.89 -2.99
C HIS A 72 -1.95 17.73 -2.33
N TYR A 73 -1.36 17.12 -1.30
CA TYR A 73 -1.87 15.93 -0.61
C TYR A 73 -2.52 16.22 0.73
N ALA A 74 -2.46 17.47 1.20
CA ALA A 74 -3.12 17.94 2.44
C ALA A 74 -2.98 16.95 3.60
N LEU A 75 -1.73 16.70 4.03
CA LEU A 75 -1.42 15.76 5.12
C LEU A 75 -2.21 16.09 6.40
N TRP A 76 -2.67 15.07 7.10
CA TRP A 76 -3.44 15.21 8.32
C TRP A 76 -3.20 14.06 9.31
N GLY A 77 -3.75 14.14 10.52
CA GLY A 77 -3.71 13.09 11.55
C GLY A 77 -2.44 13.04 12.39
N GLY A 78 -1.34 13.67 11.96
CA GLY A 78 -0.10 13.76 12.75
C GLY A 78 0.62 12.42 12.95
N TYR A 79 0.40 11.44 12.08
CA TYR A 79 1.09 10.16 12.09
C TYR A 79 2.42 10.26 11.35
N ASP A 80 3.42 9.52 11.83
CA ASP A 80 4.68 9.28 11.12
C ASP A 80 5.19 7.88 11.40
N LEU A 81 5.95 7.35 10.44
CA LEU A 81 6.41 5.96 10.46
C LEU A 81 7.26 5.64 11.69
N THR A 82 8.23 6.50 12.03
CA THR A 82 9.15 6.26 13.16
C THR A 82 8.41 6.23 14.50
N SER A 83 7.54 7.22 14.74
CA SER A 83 6.73 7.27 15.97
C SER A 83 5.79 6.09 16.07
N SER A 84 5.21 5.64 14.94
CA SER A 84 4.29 4.50 14.90
C SER A 84 5.00 3.18 15.15
N LEU A 85 6.21 2.97 14.61
CA LEU A 85 7.06 1.83 14.96
C LEU A 85 7.42 1.83 16.44
N THR A 86 7.81 2.99 16.99
CA THR A 86 8.17 3.12 18.41
C THR A 86 7.00 2.77 19.35
N LYS A 87 5.77 3.10 18.99
CA LYS A 87 4.57 2.75 19.78
C LYS A 87 4.36 1.24 19.93
N VAL A 88 4.78 0.45 18.95
CA VAL A 88 4.72 -1.01 19.00
C VAL A 88 6.05 -1.64 19.45
N GLY A 89 7.01 -0.81 19.92
CA GLY A 89 8.24 -1.27 20.56
C GLY A 89 9.43 -1.45 19.65
N PHE A 90 9.38 -0.98 18.40
CA PHE A 90 10.46 -1.16 17.42
C PHE A 90 11.08 0.18 16.98
N HIS A 91 12.34 0.12 16.57
CA HIS A 91 13.04 1.22 15.92
C HIS A 91 13.23 0.93 14.42
N PRO A 92 13.35 1.94 13.56
CA PRO A 92 13.65 1.71 12.13
C PRO A 92 14.88 0.82 11.89
N ASP A 93 15.91 0.88 12.74
CA ASP A 93 17.11 0.04 12.63
C ASP A 93 16.86 -1.44 12.99
N ASP A 94 15.73 -1.79 13.60
CA ASP A 94 15.34 -3.17 13.90
C ASP A 94 14.71 -3.87 12.68
N ILE A 95 14.23 -3.09 11.69
CA ILE A 95 13.62 -3.63 10.48
C ILE A 95 14.66 -4.38 9.65
N THR A 96 14.37 -5.62 9.35
CA THR A 96 15.27 -6.52 8.59
C THR A 96 14.95 -6.56 7.11
N ASP A 97 13.70 -6.35 6.76
CA ASP A 97 13.19 -6.43 5.38
C ASP A 97 12.10 -5.37 5.16
N VAL A 98 12.15 -4.66 4.06
CA VAL A 98 11.10 -3.76 3.58
C VAL A 98 10.62 -4.29 2.24
N VAL A 99 9.33 -4.55 2.11
CA VAL A 99 8.72 -5.10 0.89
C VAL A 99 7.84 -4.01 0.29
N PHE A 100 8.16 -3.58 -0.91
CA PHE A 100 7.31 -2.63 -1.62
C PHE A 100 6.28 -3.39 -2.45
N THR A 101 5.01 -3.07 -2.23
CA THR A 101 3.96 -3.53 -3.14
C THR A 101 4.20 -2.98 -4.53
N HIS A 102 4.53 -1.71 -4.60
CA HIS A 102 5.01 -1.00 -5.77
C HIS A 102 5.73 0.30 -5.35
N LEU A 103 6.28 1.05 -6.30
CA LEU A 103 7.20 2.16 -6.02
C LEU A 103 6.59 3.55 -6.23
N HIS A 104 5.27 3.69 -6.20
CA HIS A 104 4.66 5.01 -6.13
C HIS A 104 5.05 5.71 -4.82
N PHE A 105 5.06 7.04 -4.84
CA PHE A 105 5.66 7.86 -3.77
C PHE A 105 4.99 7.67 -2.40
N ASP A 106 3.74 7.30 -2.37
CA ASP A 106 2.95 7.07 -1.15
C ASP A 106 3.10 5.66 -0.56
N HIS A 107 3.79 4.75 -1.27
CA HIS A 107 4.17 3.41 -0.81
C HIS A 107 5.64 3.33 -0.41
N CYS A 108 6.54 3.93 -1.19
CA CYS A 108 7.99 3.81 -0.96
C CYS A 108 8.64 5.07 -0.35
N GLY A 109 7.88 6.16 -0.19
CA GLY A 109 8.44 7.45 0.20
C GLY A 109 9.14 7.46 1.55
N GLY A 110 8.61 6.73 2.54
CA GLY A 110 9.20 6.64 3.87
C GLY A 110 10.47 5.78 3.96
N ALA A 111 10.80 5.03 2.91
CA ALA A 111 12.00 4.20 2.88
C ALA A 111 13.32 5.01 2.82
N ILE A 112 13.25 6.25 2.39
CA ILE A 112 14.41 7.15 2.24
C ILE A 112 14.19 8.40 3.08
N LEU A 113 15.25 8.80 3.79
CA LEU A 113 15.32 10.05 4.54
C LEU A 113 16.24 11.04 3.82
N LYS A 114 16.02 12.32 4.07
CA LYS A 114 16.96 13.38 3.70
C LYS A 114 17.68 13.85 4.96
N ASN A 115 18.98 13.57 5.05
CA ASN A 115 19.76 13.94 6.22
C ASN A 115 20.04 15.46 6.29
N LYS A 116 20.67 15.91 7.37
CA LYS A 116 20.98 17.34 7.62
C LYS A 116 21.89 17.98 6.56
N ASN A 117 22.65 17.16 5.81
CA ASN A 117 23.51 17.61 4.72
C ASN A 117 22.78 17.62 3.36
N GLY A 118 21.48 17.28 3.34
CA GLY A 118 20.69 17.22 2.12
C GLY A 118 20.86 15.93 1.33
N ILE A 119 21.55 14.93 1.86
CA ILE A 119 21.80 13.63 1.22
C ILE A 119 20.63 12.71 1.50
N TYR A 120 20.21 11.98 0.47
CA TYR A 120 19.20 10.94 0.57
C TYR A 120 19.84 9.62 0.99
N GLU A 121 19.31 8.99 2.03
CA GLU A 121 19.84 7.75 2.59
C GLU A 121 18.69 6.83 3.07
N PRO A 122 18.89 5.50 3.10
CA PRO A 122 17.89 4.57 3.62
C PRO A 122 17.49 4.87 5.06
N ALA A 123 16.17 4.89 5.30
CA ALA A 123 15.61 5.05 6.65
C ALA A 123 15.86 3.80 7.52
N PHE A 124 16.01 2.65 6.89
CA PHE A 124 16.15 1.33 7.50
C PHE A 124 17.55 0.79 7.20
N LYS A 125 18.52 1.12 8.06
CA LYS A 125 19.95 0.86 7.82
C LYS A 125 20.29 -0.61 7.67
N ASN A 126 19.56 -1.49 8.36
CA ASN A 126 19.83 -2.92 8.42
C ASN A 126 18.91 -3.73 7.50
N ALA A 127 17.95 -3.08 6.84
CA ALA A 127 16.94 -3.77 6.04
C ALA A 127 17.45 -4.13 4.64
N ARG A 128 16.93 -5.23 4.11
CA ARG A 128 16.91 -5.49 2.67
C ARG A 128 15.63 -4.91 2.09
N PHE A 129 15.71 -4.28 0.94
CA PHE A 129 14.56 -3.74 0.22
C PHE A 129 14.17 -4.70 -0.89
N TRP A 130 12.90 -5.05 -0.97
CA TRP A 130 12.37 -6.04 -1.90
C TRP A 130 11.37 -5.41 -2.86
N SER A 131 11.56 -5.66 -4.16
CA SER A 131 10.61 -5.29 -5.22
C SER A 131 10.63 -6.36 -6.31
N HIS A 132 9.58 -6.44 -7.13
CA HIS A 132 9.63 -7.29 -8.32
C HIS A 132 10.56 -6.66 -9.37
N LYS A 133 11.38 -7.47 -10.04
CA LYS A 133 12.39 -6.98 -11.01
C LYS A 133 11.78 -6.18 -12.16
N ASP A 134 10.65 -6.66 -12.69
CA ASP A 134 9.99 -5.99 -13.81
C ASP A 134 9.32 -4.68 -13.36
N HIS A 135 8.79 -4.64 -12.11
CA HIS A 135 8.31 -3.40 -11.51
C HIS A 135 9.43 -2.39 -11.29
N TRP A 136 10.58 -2.85 -10.79
CA TRP A 136 11.76 -2.00 -10.61
C TRP A 136 12.19 -1.34 -11.92
N GLN A 137 12.32 -2.16 -13.00
CA GLN A 137 12.65 -1.64 -14.33
C GLN A 137 11.61 -0.63 -14.84
N TRP A 138 10.32 -0.91 -14.61
CA TRP A 138 9.23 -0.01 -14.97
C TRP A 138 9.30 1.33 -14.21
N ALA A 139 9.64 1.30 -12.92
CA ALA A 139 9.72 2.49 -12.09
C ALA A 139 10.93 3.39 -12.39
N VAL A 140 12.09 2.81 -12.78
CA VAL A 140 13.29 3.60 -13.13
C VAL A 140 13.23 4.16 -14.54
N GLU A 141 12.42 3.60 -15.43
CA GLU A 141 12.13 4.09 -16.77
C GLU A 141 10.63 4.33 -16.98
N PRO A 142 10.02 5.26 -16.19
CA PRO A 142 8.58 5.39 -16.14
C PRO A 142 7.99 5.94 -17.43
N ASN A 143 6.82 5.44 -17.80
CA ASN A 143 6.02 6.04 -18.85
C ASN A 143 5.50 7.43 -18.43
N VAL A 144 5.03 8.22 -19.39
CA VAL A 144 4.60 9.61 -19.17
C VAL A 144 3.38 9.74 -18.24
N ARG A 145 2.57 8.70 -18.10
CA ARG A 145 1.38 8.68 -17.24
C ARG A 145 1.76 8.56 -15.76
N GLU A 146 2.73 7.70 -15.43
CA GLU A 146 3.12 7.38 -14.06
C GLU A 146 4.35 8.15 -13.57
N LYS A 147 5.07 8.84 -14.47
CA LYS A 147 6.32 9.53 -14.13
C LYS A 147 6.23 10.43 -12.89
N ALA A 148 5.08 11.04 -12.65
CA ALA A 148 4.86 11.90 -11.50
C ALA A 148 4.71 11.12 -10.17
N SER A 149 4.44 9.82 -10.23
CA SER A 149 4.31 8.93 -9.07
C SER A 149 5.62 8.25 -8.70
N PHE A 150 6.56 8.10 -9.66
CA PHE A 150 7.88 7.50 -9.42
C PHE A 150 8.92 8.60 -9.20
N LEU A 151 9.21 8.89 -7.94
CA LEU A 151 10.16 9.94 -7.58
C LEU A 151 11.58 9.36 -7.51
N PRO A 152 12.55 9.85 -8.32
CA PRO A 152 13.92 9.33 -8.33
C PRO A 152 14.57 9.32 -6.95
N GLU A 153 14.32 10.33 -6.12
CA GLU A 153 14.84 10.45 -4.76
C GLU A 153 14.27 9.41 -3.78
N ASN A 154 13.20 8.70 -4.12
CA ASN A 154 12.69 7.57 -3.37
C ASN A 154 13.33 6.24 -3.82
N ILE A 155 13.76 6.15 -5.08
CA ILE A 155 14.12 4.89 -5.74
C ILE A 155 15.64 4.74 -5.86
N GLN A 156 16.33 5.75 -6.40
CA GLN A 156 17.77 5.67 -6.65
C GLN A 156 18.61 5.36 -5.40
N PRO A 157 18.37 6.00 -4.23
CA PRO A 157 19.17 5.72 -3.04
C PRO A 157 19.04 4.27 -2.55
N ILE A 158 17.93 3.59 -2.82
CA ILE A 158 17.76 2.16 -2.50
C ILE A 158 18.73 1.32 -3.32
N GLN A 159 18.84 1.59 -4.61
CA GLN A 159 19.78 0.89 -5.49
C GLN A 159 21.24 1.19 -5.11
N GLU A 160 21.55 2.46 -4.85
CA GLU A 160 22.90 2.92 -4.51
C GLU A 160 23.38 2.37 -3.15
N SER A 161 22.47 2.08 -2.22
CA SER A 161 22.79 1.49 -0.92
C SER A 161 23.32 0.07 -0.99
N GLY A 162 23.06 -0.65 -2.09
CA GLY A 162 23.35 -2.08 -2.22
C GLY A 162 22.41 -3.00 -1.42
N GLN A 163 21.33 -2.47 -0.84
CA GLN A 163 20.37 -3.23 -0.03
C GLN A 163 19.19 -3.75 -0.87
N LEU A 164 19.11 -3.41 -2.17
CA LEU A 164 18.05 -3.84 -3.09
C LEU A 164 18.14 -5.33 -3.39
N ASN A 165 17.00 -6.01 -3.28
CA ASN A 165 16.79 -7.41 -3.67
C ASN A 165 15.60 -7.50 -4.62
N LEU A 166 15.77 -8.16 -5.73
CA LEU A 166 14.75 -8.27 -6.77
C LEU A 166 14.14 -9.67 -6.81
N LEU A 167 12.83 -9.73 -6.70
CA LEU A 167 12.04 -10.94 -6.92
C LEU A 167 11.74 -11.09 -8.41
N ASP A 168 11.70 -12.33 -8.90
CA ASP A 168 11.37 -12.67 -10.29
C ASP A 168 10.12 -13.55 -10.41
N SER A 169 9.45 -13.82 -9.31
CA SER A 169 8.27 -14.68 -9.21
C SER A 169 7.37 -14.26 -8.04
N SER A 170 6.21 -14.91 -7.94
CA SER A 170 5.29 -14.76 -6.81
C SER A 170 5.78 -15.39 -5.52
N ALA A 171 6.71 -16.36 -5.58
CA ALA A 171 7.32 -16.98 -4.41
C ALA A 171 8.38 -16.05 -3.81
N THR A 172 8.37 -15.90 -2.49
CA THR A 172 9.33 -15.04 -1.79
C THR A 172 10.13 -15.82 -0.74
N PRO A 173 11.35 -15.39 -0.40
CA PRO A 173 12.10 -15.97 0.71
C PRO A 173 11.64 -15.43 2.08
N LEU A 174 10.52 -14.70 2.13
CA LEU A 174 10.07 -13.92 3.30
C LEU A 174 9.10 -14.68 4.21
N GLY A 175 8.70 -15.91 3.84
CA GLY A 175 7.75 -16.71 4.60
C GLY A 175 6.28 -16.51 4.19
N PHE A 176 6.03 -15.72 3.16
CA PHE A 176 4.74 -15.54 2.51
C PHE A 176 4.94 -15.37 1.00
N ASP A 177 3.93 -15.68 0.21
CA ASP A 177 3.90 -15.44 -1.23
C ASP A 177 3.21 -14.11 -1.57
N VAL A 178 3.32 -13.67 -2.82
CA VAL A 178 2.63 -12.49 -3.33
C VAL A 178 1.76 -12.84 -4.53
N LEU A 179 0.63 -12.14 -4.69
CA LEU A 179 -0.09 -12.11 -5.95
C LEU A 179 0.47 -10.97 -6.78
N LEU A 180 0.71 -11.21 -8.07
CA LEU A 180 1.20 -10.19 -9.00
C LEU A 180 0.03 -9.63 -9.80
N MET A 181 -0.11 -8.29 -9.79
CA MET A 181 -1.14 -7.55 -10.49
C MET A 181 -0.49 -6.53 -11.43
N ASP A 182 -1.06 -6.40 -12.63
CA ASP A 182 -0.51 -5.56 -13.69
C ASP A 182 -1.44 -4.40 -14.10
N GLY A 183 -2.63 -4.34 -13.52
CA GLY A 183 -3.66 -3.37 -13.90
C GLY A 183 -3.37 -1.96 -13.41
N HIS A 184 -3.03 -1.81 -12.13
CA HIS A 184 -2.68 -0.52 -11.54
C HIS A 184 -1.33 -0.04 -12.05
N THR A 185 -0.29 -0.80 -11.83
CA THR A 185 1.07 -0.62 -12.36
C THR A 185 1.70 -1.97 -12.69
N GLU A 186 2.85 -1.99 -13.34
CA GLU A 186 3.54 -3.24 -13.69
C GLU A 186 3.91 -4.02 -12.43
N LYS A 187 3.52 -5.29 -12.32
CA LYS A 187 3.90 -6.24 -11.25
C LYS A 187 3.74 -5.69 -9.82
N GLN A 188 2.63 -4.99 -9.55
CA GLN A 188 2.24 -4.70 -8.16
C GLN A 188 2.12 -6.01 -7.39
N MET A 189 2.76 -6.07 -6.22
CA MET A 189 2.74 -7.24 -5.34
C MET A 189 1.67 -7.09 -4.26
N LEU A 190 0.82 -8.09 -4.09
CA LEU A 190 -0.10 -8.18 -2.96
C LEU A 190 0.37 -9.31 -2.04
N PRO A 191 0.99 -9.02 -0.90
CA PRO A 191 1.39 -10.03 0.09
C PRO A 191 0.22 -10.85 0.62
N VAL A 192 0.40 -12.18 0.68
CA VAL A 192 -0.58 -13.16 1.16
C VAL A 192 -0.04 -13.83 2.41
N ILE A 193 -0.60 -13.52 3.56
CA ILE A 193 -0.02 -13.84 4.86
C ILE A 193 -0.95 -14.82 5.60
N GLU A 194 -0.43 -15.99 5.98
CA GLU A 194 -1.13 -16.93 6.83
C GLU A 194 -0.91 -16.58 8.30
N TYR A 195 -1.96 -16.21 9.02
CA TYR A 195 -1.88 -15.80 10.41
C TYR A 195 -3.05 -16.32 11.25
N LYS A 196 -2.74 -17.07 12.33
CA LYS A 196 -3.73 -17.64 13.27
C LYS A 196 -4.90 -18.35 12.56
N GLY A 197 -4.60 -19.13 11.50
CA GLY A 197 -5.59 -19.90 10.74
C GLY A 197 -6.45 -19.09 9.77
N LYS A 198 -6.06 -17.87 9.47
CA LYS A 198 -6.67 -16.99 8.45
C LYS A 198 -5.64 -16.55 7.43
N THR A 199 -6.08 -16.37 6.20
CA THR A 199 -5.30 -15.73 5.15
C THR A 199 -5.63 -14.24 5.12
N ILE A 200 -4.62 -13.39 5.31
CA ILE A 200 -4.72 -11.94 5.19
C ILE A 200 -4.03 -11.54 3.89
N VAL A 201 -4.69 -10.75 3.07
CA VAL A 201 -4.09 -10.17 1.85
C VAL A 201 -3.95 -8.66 2.03
N PHE A 202 -2.71 -8.17 1.91
CA PHE A 202 -2.44 -6.72 1.80
C PHE A 202 -2.80 -6.28 0.40
N THR A 203 -3.89 -5.51 0.24
CA THR A 203 -4.50 -5.31 -1.08
C THR A 203 -3.91 -4.15 -1.87
N ALA A 204 -3.07 -3.33 -1.23
CA ALA A 204 -2.45 -2.16 -1.87
C ALA A 204 -3.46 -1.42 -2.78
N ASP A 205 -3.07 -1.14 -4.01
CA ASP A 205 -3.87 -0.36 -4.96
C ASP A 205 -4.78 -1.18 -5.88
N LEU A 206 -4.86 -2.51 -5.66
CA LEU A 206 -5.94 -3.29 -6.29
C LEU A 206 -7.31 -2.95 -5.64
N ILE A 207 -7.33 -2.79 -4.32
CA ILE A 207 -8.52 -2.38 -3.54
C ILE A 207 -8.05 -1.39 -2.46
N PRO A 208 -7.88 -0.11 -2.80
CA PRO A 208 -7.34 0.88 -1.87
C PRO A 208 -8.29 1.20 -0.71
N THR A 209 -9.61 1.20 -0.94
CA THR A 209 -10.62 1.46 0.10
C THR A 209 -11.85 0.57 -0.08
N VAL A 210 -12.69 0.48 0.94
CA VAL A 210 -14.01 -0.20 0.87
C VAL A 210 -14.86 0.31 -0.29
N GLY A 211 -14.74 1.59 -0.63
CA GLY A 211 -15.43 2.20 -1.77
C GLY A 211 -15.07 1.57 -3.11
N HIS A 212 -13.91 0.92 -3.22
CA HIS A 212 -13.43 0.26 -4.44
C HIS A 212 -13.82 -1.22 -4.55
N LEU A 213 -14.58 -1.79 -3.61
CA LEU A 213 -15.07 -3.16 -3.70
C LEU A 213 -15.98 -3.44 -4.92
N PRO A 214 -16.88 -2.53 -5.34
CA PRO A 214 -17.64 -2.75 -6.58
C PRO A 214 -16.72 -2.87 -7.79
N ILE A 215 -16.90 -3.92 -8.62
CA ILE A 215 -16.01 -4.21 -9.75
C ILE A 215 -15.76 -2.99 -10.66
N PRO A 216 -16.77 -2.20 -11.09
CA PRO A 216 -16.52 -1.05 -11.96
C PRO A 216 -15.78 0.12 -11.32
N TYR A 217 -15.58 0.10 -9.98
CA TYR A 217 -14.95 1.19 -9.25
C TYR A 217 -13.42 1.00 -9.24
N VAL A 218 -12.78 1.38 -10.34
CA VAL A 218 -11.32 1.36 -10.52
C VAL A 218 -10.80 2.78 -10.62
N MET A 219 -9.53 2.96 -10.29
CA MET A 219 -8.93 4.29 -10.23
C MET A 219 -8.65 4.86 -11.62
N GLY A 220 -8.73 6.18 -11.74
CA GLY A 220 -8.16 6.90 -12.88
C GLY A 220 -6.63 6.79 -12.95
N TYR A 221 -6.00 6.45 -11.84
CA TYR A 221 -4.56 6.18 -11.76
C TYR A 221 -4.14 4.84 -12.40
N ASP A 222 -5.07 3.89 -12.55
CA ASP A 222 -4.75 2.60 -13.14
C ASP A 222 -4.22 2.76 -14.57
N THR A 223 -3.08 2.13 -14.87
CA THR A 223 -2.48 2.21 -16.20
C THR A 223 -3.22 1.35 -17.22
N ARG A 224 -3.81 0.25 -16.74
CA ARG A 224 -4.57 -0.71 -17.54
C ARG A 224 -5.91 -1.01 -16.86
N PRO A 225 -6.87 -0.06 -16.86
CA PRO A 225 -8.10 -0.19 -16.05
C PRO A 225 -8.97 -1.41 -16.41
N LEU A 226 -8.95 -1.86 -17.66
CA LEU A 226 -9.65 -3.10 -18.06
C LEU A 226 -8.98 -4.35 -17.49
N LEU A 227 -7.65 -4.33 -17.33
CA LEU A 227 -6.94 -5.41 -16.67
C LEU A 227 -7.22 -5.39 -15.16
N THR A 228 -7.18 -4.21 -14.51
CA THR A 228 -7.59 -4.07 -13.10
C THR A 228 -8.99 -4.64 -12.85
N LEU A 229 -9.96 -4.40 -13.75
CA LEU A 229 -11.30 -5.00 -13.64
C LEU A 229 -11.26 -6.52 -13.63
N ALA A 230 -10.50 -7.13 -14.54
CA ALA A 230 -10.37 -8.59 -14.64
C ALA A 230 -9.66 -9.17 -13.40
N GLU A 231 -8.56 -8.60 -12.98
CA GLU A 231 -7.77 -9.00 -11.80
C GLU A 231 -8.60 -8.88 -10.52
N LYS A 232 -9.24 -7.74 -10.31
CA LYS A 232 -10.10 -7.51 -9.14
C LYS A 232 -11.29 -8.48 -9.11
N SER A 233 -11.91 -8.76 -10.25
CA SER A 233 -13.02 -9.72 -10.33
C SER A 233 -12.58 -11.12 -9.94
N ALA A 234 -11.44 -11.59 -10.45
CA ALA A 234 -10.87 -12.89 -10.12
C ALA A 234 -10.43 -12.96 -8.65
N PHE A 235 -9.75 -11.92 -8.16
CA PHE A 235 -9.30 -11.81 -6.78
C PHE A 235 -10.46 -11.85 -5.78
N LEU A 236 -11.47 -10.99 -5.95
CA LEU A 236 -12.62 -10.91 -5.03
C LEU A 236 -13.41 -12.21 -4.98
N LYS A 237 -13.56 -12.91 -6.12
CA LYS A 237 -14.18 -14.23 -6.15
C LYS A 237 -13.41 -15.21 -5.27
N THR A 238 -12.09 -15.31 -5.46
CA THR A 238 -11.22 -16.18 -4.66
C THR A 238 -11.24 -15.79 -3.19
N ALA A 239 -11.19 -14.49 -2.90
CA ALA A 239 -11.15 -13.97 -1.53
C ALA A 239 -12.40 -14.37 -0.73
N VAL A 240 -13.58 -14.31 -1.33
CA VAL A 240 -14.82 -14.76 -0.68
C VAL A 240 -14.87 -16.28 -0.56
N GLU A 241 -14.50 -17.02 -1.62
CA GLU A 241 -14.51 -18.50 -1.60
C GLU A 241 -13.57 -19.08 -0.55
N LYS A 242 -12.44 -18.42 -0.30
CA LYS A 242 -11.42 -18.84 0.65
C LYS A 242 -11.46 -18.11 2.00
N ASP A 243 -12.47 -17.29 2.23
CA ASP A 243 -12.65 -16.51 3.47
C ASP A 243 -11.41 -15.67 3.84
N TYR A 244 -10.86 -14.95 2.85
CA TYR A 244 -9.74 -14.05 3.04
C TYR A 244 -10.15 -12.80 3.80
N LEU A 245 -9.27 -12.32 4.67
CA LEU A 245 -9.33 -10.97 5.23
C LEU A 245 -8.50 -10.02 4.35
N LEU A 246 -9.02 -8.84 4.07
CA LEU A 246 -8.31 -7.83 3.31
C LEU A 246 -7.79 -6.75 4.24
N PHE A 247 -6.47 -6.51 4.22
CA PHE A 247 -5.83 -5.41 4.89
C PHE A 247 -5.75 -4.22 3.92
N LEU A 248 -6.34 -3.09 4.32
CA LEU A 248 -6.50 -1.91 3.46
C LEU A 248 -5.47 -0.84 3.85
N GLU A 249 -4.54 -0.57 2.96
CA GLU A 249 -3.51 0.46 3.16
C GLU A 249 -4.10 1.87 3.16
N HIS A 250 -4.97 2.14 2.19
CA HIS A 250 -5.44 3.50 1.91
C HIS A 250 -6.79 3.86 2.51
N ASP A 251 -7.50 2.93 3.13
CA ASP A 251 -8.77 3.26 3.77
C ASP A 251 -8.53 3.92 5.13
N ALA A 252 -8.89 5.20 5.24
CA ALA A 252 -8.66 5.99 6.46
C ALA A 252 -9.52 5.52 7.66
N HIS A 253 -10.53 4.68 7.42
CA HIS A 253 -11.52 4.26 8.42
C HIS A 253 -11.57 2.75 8.65
N ASN A 254 -11.10 1.96 7.69
CA ASN A 254 -11.18 0.50 7.73
C ASN A 254 -9.79 -0.10 7.54
N GLU A 255 -9.29 -0.79 8.55
CA GLU A 255 -7.97 -1.42 8.55
C GLU A 255 -8.02 -2.83 7.95
N LEU A 256 -8.90 -3.67 8.50
CA LEU A 256 -9.08 -5.06 8.13
C LEU A 256 -10.55 -5.33 7.85
N ILE A 257 -10.86 -6.02 6.76
CA ILE A 257 -12.24 -6.29 6.38
C ILE A 257 -12.47 -7.75 6.01
N SER A 258 -13.68 -8.25 6.24
CA SER A 258 -14.21 -9.46 5.64
C SER A 258 -15.21 -9.16 4.53
N LEU A 259 -15.42 -10.15 3.67
CA LEU A 259 -16.23 -10.01 2.46
C LEU A 259 -17.43 -10.96 2.49
N LYS A 260 -18.50 -10.61 1.77
CA LYS A 260 -19.63 -11.48 1.50
C LYS A 260 -20.11 -11.36 0.06
N ASN A 261 -20.70 -12.46 -0.43
CA ASN A 261 -21.46 -12.43 -1.69
C ASN A 261 -22.83 -11.80 -1.48
N THR A 262 -23.24 -10.97 -2.42
CA THR A 262 -24.60 -10.40 -2.52
C THR A 262 -25.10 -10.53 -3.96
N GLU A 263 -26.37 -10.28 -4.20
CA GLU A 263 -26.96 -10.20 -5.56
C GLU A 263 -26.24 -9.16 -6.45
N LYS A 264 -25.61 -8.15 -5.84
CA LYS A 264 -24.85 -7.10 -6.52
C LYS A 264 -23.35 -7.38 -6.59
N GLY A 265 -22.92 -8.64 -6.37
CA GLY A 265 -21.53 -9.08 -6.31
C GLY A 265 -20.92 -8.98 -4.90
N VAL A 266 -19.61 -9.10 -4.81
CA VAL A 266 -18.87 -9.07 -3.53
C VAL A 266 -18.97 -7.69 -2.89
N ARG A 267 -19.21 -7.67 -1.58
CA ARG A 267 -19.34 -6.46 -0.77
C ARG A 267 -18.67 -6.67 0.59
N LEU A 268 -18.46 -5.56 1.29
CA LEU A 268 -18.05 -5.54 2.69
C LEU A 268 -19.05 -6.37 3.53
N ASP A 269 -18.52 -7.24 4.38
CA ASP A 269 -19.29 -7.89 5.44
C ASP A 269 -19.08 -7.19 6.77
N LYS A 270 -17.85 -7.19 7.28
CA LYS A 270 -17.50 -6.57 8.57
C LYS A 270 -16.16 -5.86 8.48
N THR A 271 -15.93 -4.92 9.42
CA THR A 271 -14.67 -4.21 9.61
C THR A 271 -14.06 -4.54 10.97
N PHE A 272 -12.75 -4.55 11.03
CA PHE A 272 -11.96 -4.87 12.22
C PHE A 272 -10.68 -4.06 12.25
N THR A 273 -10.00 -4.04 13.38
CA THR A 273 -8.56 -3.86 13.47
C THR A 273 -7.89 -5.23 13.61
N LEU A 274 -6.59 -5.34 13.32
CA LEU A 274 -5.83 -6.58 13.57
C LEU A 274 -5.98 -7.00 15.04
N ASP A 275 -5.86 -6.04 15.95
CA ASP A 275 -6.01 -6.26 17.39
C ASP A 275 -7.40 -6.79 17.74
N SER A 276 -8.47 -6.14 17.26
CA SER A 276 -9.85 -6.55 17.60
C SER A 276 -10.27 -7.88 16.98
N TYR A 277 -9.60 -8.32 15.89
CA TYR A 277 -9.92 -9.57 15.23
C TYR A 277 -9.17 -10.76 15.85
N PHE A 278 -7.91 -10.54 16.25
CA PHE A 278 -7.02 -11.61 16.66
C PHE A 278 -6.73 -11.66 18.18
N HIS A 279 -7.14 -10.65 18.93
CA HIS A 279 -6.99 -10.54 20.39
C HIS A 279 -8.30 -10.20 21.08
#